data_2c6c40a0ea963cb1ed6e14a07659a0b1
#
_entry.id   2c6c40a0ea963cb1ed6e14a07659a0b1
#
_cell.length_a   1.000
_cell.length_b   1.000
_cell.length_c   1.000
_cell.angle_alpha   90.00
_cell.angle_beta   90.00
_cell.angle_gamma   90.00
#
_symmetry.space_group_name_H-M   'P 1'
#
loop_
_entity.id
_entity.type
_entity.pdbx_description
1 polymer ?
#
loop_
_entity_poly.entity_id
_entity_poly.type
_entity_poly.pdbx_seq_one_letter_code
_entity_poly.pdbx_strand_id
1 'polypeptide(L)'
;MAEVTFTRHLERFLSAPPQSVAGDTVACVLAGVFDANPRLRGYVLDDQGRLRKHVTVFVDGKMVQDRRRLSDAVCDASQIFVMQALSGG
;
A
#
# COMPACT_ATOMS: atom_id res chain seq x y z
N MET A 1 -5.64 10.64 10.16
CA MET A 1 -4.65 9.77 9.53
C MET A 1 -5.34 8.67 8.76
N ALA A 2 -4.80 8.34 7.60
CA ALA A 2 -5.35 7.25 6.83
C ALA A 2 -4.96 5.90 7.46
N GLU A 3 -5.86 4.94 7.41
CA GLU A 3 -5.58 3.60 7.91
C GLU A 3 -5.15 2.72 6.74
N VAL A 4 -4.01 2.03 6.90
CA VAL A 4 -3.46 1.15 5.87
C VAL A 4 -3.55 -0.29 6.35
N THR A 5 -4.20 -1.13 5.56
CA THR A 5 -4.35 -2.55 5.85
C THR A 5 -3.75 -3.37 4.71
N PHE A 6 -3.07 -4.44 5.06
CA PHE A 6 -2.47 -5.36 4.08
C PHE A 6 -3.23 -6.66 4.05
N THR A 7 -3.19 -7.34 2.91
CA THR A 7 -3.83 -8.64 2.79
C THR A 7 -3.15 -9.65 3.71
N ARG A 8 -3.92 -10.64 4.12
CA ARG A 8 -3.40 -11.72 4.97
C ARG A 8 -2.20 -12.42 4.36
N HIS A 9 -2.14 -12.49 3.04
CA HIS A 9 -1.02 -13.14 2.37
C HIS A 9 0.31 -12.46 2.67
N LEU A 10 0.33 -11.12 2.66
CA LEU A 10 1.53 -10.38 3.04
C LEU A 10 1.84 -10.53 4.52
N GLU A 11 0.82 -10.59 5.36
CA GLU A 11 1.01 -10.74 6.80
C GLU A 11 1.67 -12.07 7.16
N ARG A 12 1.51 -13.09 6.32
CA ARG A 12 2.13 -14.40 6.58
C ARG A 12 3.64 -14.36 6.47
N PHE A 13 4.18 -13.50 5.62
CA PHE A 13 5.62 -13.43 5.41
C PHE A 13 6.27 -12.33 6.24
N LEU A 14 5.53 -11.28 6.51
CA LEU A 14 6.02 -10.15 7.28
C LEU A 14 4.95 -9.73 8.26
N SER A 15 5.38 -9.35 9.45
CA SER A 15 4.45 -8.74 10.40
C SER A 15 4.00 -7.40 9.82
N ALA A 16 2.77 -7.33 9.34
CA ALA A 16 2.24 -6.15 8.69
C ALA A 16 0.87 -5.79 9.27
N PRO A 17 0.82 -5.38 10.55
CA PRO A 17 -0.45 -5.00 11.16
C PRO A 17 -1.00 -3.72 10.53
N PRO A 18 -2.30 -3.48 10.62
CA PRO A 18 -2.88 -2.22 10.17
C PRO A 18 -2.19 -1.03 10.84
N GLN A 19 -1.97 0.02 10.09
CA GLN A 19 -1.30 1.21 10.60
C GLN A 19 -2.07 2.46 10.23
N SER A 20 -2.03 3.45 11.11
CA SER A 20 -2.54 4.77 10.84
C SER A 20 -1.37 5.66 10.46
N VAL A 21 -1.43 6.29 9.29
CA VAL A 21 -0.32 7.05 8.74
C VAL A 21 -0.83 8.38 8.20
N ALA A 22 -0.07 9.43 8.45
CA ALA A 22 -0.39 10.74 7.90
C ALA A 22 0.07 10.83 6.45
N GLY A 23 -0.67 11.56 5.64
CA GLY A 23 -0.33 11.79 4.25
C GLY A 23 -1.54 12.23 3.45
N ASP A 24 -1.31 12.91 2.35
CA ASP A 24 -2.38 13.39 1.47
C ASP A 24 -2.40 12.68 0.12
N THR A 25 -1.44 11.80 -0.13
CA THR A 25 -1.44 10.93 -1.30
C THR A 25 -1.10 9.52 -0.88
N VAL A 26 -1.42 8.55 -1.75
CA VAL A 26 -1.07 7.15 -1.50
C VAL A 26 0.45 7.02 -1.32
N ALA A 27 1.23 7.73 -2.15
CA ALA A 27 2.68 7.68 -2.06
C ALA A 27 3.18 8.12 -0.68
N CYS A 28 2.65 9.21 -0.15
CA CYS A 28 3.05 9.72 1.16
C CYS A 28 2.69 8.73 2.28
N VAL A 29 1.49 8.18 2.22
CA VAL A 29 1.04 7.23 3.24
C VAL A 29 1.88 5.97 3.20
N LEU A 30 2.13 5.41 2.01
CA LEU A 30 2.95 4.22 1.89
C LEU A 30 4.39 4.47 2.30
N ALA A 31 4.92 5.66 2.02
CA ALA A 31 6.27 6.01 2.47
C ALA A 31 6.38 5.92 3.99
N GLY A 32 5.36 6.40 4.70
CA GLY A 32 5.32 6.29 6.16
C GLY A 32 5.28 4.84 6.64
N VAL A 33 4.51 4.00 5.96
CA VAL A 33 4.45 2.58 6.29
C VAL A 33 5.80 1.91 6.08
N PHE A 34 6.46 2.19 4.96
CA PHE A 34 7.75 1.59 4.65
C PHE A 34 8.87 2.10 5.55
N ASP A 35 8.73 3.32 6.05
CA ASP A 35 9.67 3.85 7.04
C ASP A 35 9.64 3.00 8.32
N ALA A 36 8.44 2.62 8.74
CA ALA A 36 8.26 1.78 9.92
C ALA A 36 8.61 0.31 9.64
N ASN A 37 8.46 -0.13 8.38
CA ASN A 37 8.74 -1.51 8.02
C ASN A 37 9.34 -1.57 6.61
N PRO A 38 10.65 -1.36 6.50
CA PRO A 38 11.31 -1.27 5.18
C PRO A 38 11.17 -2.53 4.31
N ARG A 39 10.96 -3.69 4.93
CA ARG A 39 10.80 -4.92 4.16
C ARG A 39 9.55 -4.93 3.29
N LEU A 40 8.51 -4.25 3.73
CA LEU A 40 7.27 -4.20 2.97
C LEU A 40 7.46 -3.51 1.63
N ARG A 41 8.36 -2.54 1.55
CA ARG A 41 8.58 -1.82 0.30
C ARG A 41 8.92 -2.75 -0.85
N GLY A 42 9.81 -3.70 -0.63
CA GLY A 42 10.23 -4.64 -1.67
C GLY A 42 9.12 -5.59 -2.13
N TYR A 43 8.11 -5.80 -1.29
CA TYR A 43 6.97 -6.64 -1.66
C TYR A 43 5.89 -5.86 -2.41
N VAL A 44 5.81 -4.57 -2.17
CA VAL A 44 4.75 -3.73 -2.73
C VAL A 44 5.21 -2.97 -3.96
N LEU A 45 6.44 -2.45 -3.94
CA LEU A 45 6.99 -1.63 -5.01
C LEU A 45 8.16 -2.33 -5.69
N ASP A 46 8.33 -2.01 -6.98
CA ASP A 46 9.50 -2.47 -7.72
C ASP A 46 10.69 -1.52 -7.49
N ASP A 47 11.80 -1.77 -8.17
CA ASP A 47 13.03 -0.99 -8.01
C ASP A 47 12.86 0.48 -8.37
N GLN A 48 11.85 0.80 -9.16
CA GLN A 48 11.59 2.16 -9.60
C GLN A 48 10.48 2.85 -8.80
N GLY A 49 10.01 2.20 -7.75
CA GLY A 49 8.98 2.77 -6.89
C GLY A 49 7.57 2.66 -7.41
N ARG A 50 7.35 1.83 -8.44
CA ARG A 50 6.01 1.57 -8.98
C ARG A 50 5.41 0.34 -8.32
N LEU A 51 4.09 0.27 -8.30
CA LEU A 51 3.43 -0.93 -7.78
C LEU A 51 3.85 -2.16 -8.59
N ARG A 52 4.16 -3.23 -7.88
CA ARG A 52 4.46 -4.49 -8.53
C ARG A 52 3.24 -5.01 -9.27
N LYS A 53 3.49 -5.83 -10.27
CA LYS A 53 2.47 -6.34 -11.17
C LYS A 53 1.32 -7.04 -10.44
N HIS A 54 1.61 -7.71 -9.35
CA HIS A 54 0.61 -8.48 -8.60
C HIS A 54 0.05 -7.73 -7.41
N VAL A 55 0.39 -6.46 -7.27
CA VAL A 55 -0.05 -5.66 -6.13
C VAL A 55 -0.99 -4.57 -6.61
N THR A 56 -2.05 -4.38 -5.85
CA THR A 56 -3.02 -3.33 -6.11
C THR A 56 -3.33 -2.62 -4.80
N VAL A 57 -3.68 -1.34 -4.91
CA VAL A 57 -4.03 -0.53 -3.75
C VAL A 57 -5.43 0.02 -3.98
N PHE A 58 -6.27 -0.10 -2.95
CA PHE A 58 -7.60 0.49 -2.95
C PHE A 58 -7.64 1.63 -1.95
N VAL A 59 -8.25 2.72 -2.34
CA VAL A 59 -8.52 3.86 -1.47
C VAL A 59 -10.01 4.02 -1.34
N ASP A 60 -10.53 3.82 -0.14
CA ASP A 60 -11.97 3.91 0.14
C ASP A 60 -12.80 3.05 -0.82
N GLY A 61 -12.30 1.87 -1.13
CA GLY A 61 -12.97 0.92 -2.00
C GLY A 61 -12.74 1.12 -3.48
N LYS A 62 -11.96 2.11 -3.86
CA LYS A 62 -11.67 2.38 -5.28
C LYS A 62 -10.22 2.04 -5.58
N MET A 63 -10.00 1.32 -6.68
CA MET A 63 -8.65 0.98 -7.11
C MET A 63 -7.86 2.24 -7.45
N VAL A 64 -6.61 2.28 -7.02
CA VAL A 64 -5.72 3.39 -7.32
C VAL A 64 -5.55 3.51 -8.84
N GLN A 65 -5.55 4.74 -9.35
CA GLN A 65 -5.41 4.99 -10.78
C GLN A 65 -3.97 5.18 -11.19
N ASP A 66 -3.16 5.81 -10.36
CA ASP A 66 -1.77 6.08 -10.68
C ASP A 66 -0.87 5.03 -10.01
N ARG A 67 -0.58 3.96 -10.74
CA ARG A 67 0.26 2.88 -10.22
C ARG A 67 1.75 3.21 -10.26
N ARG A 68 2.14 4.26 -10.96
CA ARG A 68 3.55 4.62 -11.12
C ARG A 68 4.02 5.56 -10.03
N ARG A 69 3.25 6.63 -9.77
CA ARG A 69 3.63 7.66 -8.80
C ARG A 69 2.81 7.60 -7.54
N LEU A 70 1.70 6.85 -7.58
CA LEU A 70 0.78 6.73 -6.45
C LEU A 70 0.31 8.10 -5.96
N SER A 71 -0.03 8.94 -6.91
CA SER A 71 -0.43 10.32 -6.63
C SER A 71 -1.90 10.47 -6.28
N ASP A 72 -2.65 9.38 -6.26
CA ASP A 72 -4.06 9.43 -5.88
C ASP A 72 -4.21 10.08 -4.51
N ALA A 73 -5.18 11.00 -4.40
CA ALA A 73 -5.38 11.74 -3.16
C ALA A 73 -6.00 10.86 -2.08
N VAL A 74 -5.60 11.08 -0.85
CA VAL A 74 -6.21 10.46 0.32
C VAL A 74 -6.51 11.53 1.35
N CYS A 75 -7.46 11.27 2.24
CA CYS A 75 -7.78 12.17 3.34
C CYS A 75 -7.60 11.45 4.67
N ASP A 76 -7.76 12.21 5.77
CA ASP A 76 -7.52 11.66 7.11
C ASP A 76 -8.39 10.45 7.43
N ALA A 77 -9.58 10.39 6.86
CA ALA A 77 -10.49 9.27 7.11
C ALA A 77 -10.39 8.16 6.08
N SER A 78 -9.48 8.27 5.13
CA SER A 78 -9.35 7.27 4.07
C SER A 78 -8.90 5.92 4.61
N GLN A 79 -9.44 4.87 4.02
CA GLN A 79 -8.98 3.51 4.28
C GLN A 79 -8.26 3.00 3.06
N ILE A 80 -7.00 2.66 3.26
CA ILE A 80 -6.14 2.17 2.19
C ILE A 80 -5.92 0.68 2.39
N PHE A 81 -6.20 -0.08 1.35
CA PHE A 81 -6.09 -1.52 1.39
C PHE A 81 -5.07 -1.96 0.34
N VAL A 82 -3.98 -2.55 0.79
CA VAL A 82 -2.93 -3.05 -0.10
C VAL A 82 -3.15 -4.54 -0.28
N MET A 83 -3.43 -4.93 -1.52
CA MET A 83 -3.75 -6.31 -1.84
C MET A 83 -2.67 -6.89 -2.76
N GLN A 84 -2.23 -8.09 -2.43
CA GLN A 84 -1.39 -8.87 -3.32
C GLN A 84 -2.22 -9.99 -3.91
N ALA A 85 -2.34 -10.01 -5.21
CA ALA A 85 -3.03 -11.10 -5.86
C ALA A 85 -2.20 -12.37 -5.71
N LEU A 86 -2.86 -13.46 -5.34
CA LEU A 86 -2.21 -14.76 -5.42
C LEU A 86 -1.99 -15.03 -6.88
N SER A 87 -0.74 -15.11 -7.27
CA SER A 87 -0.46 -15.39 -8.65
C SER A 87 -0.77 -16.85 -8.91
N GLY A 88 -2.00 -17.09 -9.19
CA GLY A 88 -2.34 -18.39 -9.68
C GLY A 88 -2.07 -18.46 -11.15
N GLY A 89 -1.51 -17.58 -11.57
CA GLY A 89 -1.32 -17.59 -12.97
C GLY A 89 -0.79 -16.30 -13.43
#